data_deda2f4c1a0bac0e2bc0931853ae751e
#
_entry.id   deda2f4c1a0bac0e2bc0931853ae751e
#
_cell.length_a   1.000
_cell.length_b   1.000
_cell.length_c   1.000
_cell.angle_alpha   90.00
_cell.angle_beta   90.00
_cell.angle_gamma   90.00
#
_symmetry.space_group_name_H-M   'P 1'
#
loop_
_entity.id
_entity.type
_entity.pdbx_description
1 polymer ?
#
loop_
_entity_poly.entity_id
_entity_poly.type
_entity_poly.pdbx_seq_one_letter_code
_entity_poly.pdbx_strand_id
1 'polypeptide(L)'
;MKLRRKVYMVAGYNTISMGTGRSEFHPKKPRPDLEDYIKEAGENVLSEIGGAGNVDECVIANFIASRYNKQANLAAFFPYIDPGLTNKPCVRVEGACATGGLGLATGIKSILAETADVVLVVGVEVQNSVKAVYGADILSAAGWYKERKDGHAHFFPGKFSDRAGVYFKEYGMEKTRQAMARWYYNAIENARLCPTAQEFENSQKNLEELALTEPNPRLFVDHLNVYDCSKVSDGASAIAIVSEEGLKRCGISKKDAMEVVGLGQAEYDLTRAPEVPLRLTTTEVAVKKALDMAGISRDQLATVECHDCFTIAAIMAIEAIGFAKPGEGSEFILAGNTSREGKIPFNTTGGLIGWGHPTGATGVHQAVTIWEQLTGKAGESQVKIPARKPYAMSVNMGGDDKTLVSLVYKKC
;
A
#
# COMPACT_ATOMS: atom_id res chain seq x y z
N MET A 1 -8.77 22.37 6.17
CA MET A 1 -8.69 22.30 7.66
C MET A 1 -7.31 21.75 7.99
N LYS A 2 -6.54 22.39 8.86
CA LYS A 2 -5.23 21.86 9.30
C LYS A 2 -5.40 20.88 10.47
N LEU A 3 -4.47 19.95 10.64
CA LEU A 3 -4.42 19.10 11.83
C LEU A 3 -4.25 19.99 13.07
N ARG A 4 -5.03 19.71 14.11
CA ARG A 4 -5.05 20.55 15.34
C ARG A 4 -3.88 20.25 16.27
N ARG A 5 -3.25 19.08 16.12
CA ARG A 5 -2.11 18.60 16.90
C ARG A 5 -1.09 18.02 15.92
N LYS A 6 0.19 18.11 16.23
CA LYS A 6 1.24 17.44 15.46
C LYS A 6 1.20 15.94 15.68
N VAL A 7 1.30 15.23 14.58
CA VAL A 7 1.31 13.77 14.54
C VAL A 7 2.56 13.34 13.79
N TYR A 8 3.28 12.39 14.34
CA TYR A 8 4.48 11.82 13.73
C TYR A 8 4.34 10.33 13.54
N MET A 9 5.09 9.78 12.59
CA MET A 9 5.28 8.36 12.42
C MET A 9 6.76 8.04 12.58
N VAL A 10 7.05 6.94 13.28
CA VAL A 10 8.40 6.52 13.67
C VAL A 10 8.49 4.99 13.72
N ALA A 11 9.70 4.46 13.72
CA ALA A 11 9.97 3.04 13.98
C ALA A 11 9.20 2.11 13.03
N GLY A 12 9.30 2.34 11.73
CA GLY A 12 8.64 1.50 10.73
C GLY A 12 9.36 0.17 10.51
N TYR A 13 8.61 -0.91 10.31
CA TYR A 13 9.15 -2.23 9.99
C TYR A 13 8.29 -2.97 8.97
N ASN A 14 8.94 -3.65 8.01
CA ASN A 14 8.32 -4.54 7.04
C ASN A 14 8.90 -5.95 7.19
N THR A 15 8.05 -6.96 7.33
CA THR A 15 8.48 -8.35 7.17
C THR A 15 8.79 -8.64 5.70
N ILE A 16 9.41 -9.77 5.41
CA ILE A 16 9.50 -10.24 4.02
C ILE A 16 8.09 -10.43 3.46
N SER A 17 7.81 -9.83 2.30
CA SER A 17 6.61 -10.10 1.52
C SER A 17 6.74 -11.46 0.84
N MET A 18 6.07 -12.47 1.40
CA MET A 18 6.23 -13.87 1.04
C MET A 18 5.24 -14.29 -0.03
N GLY A 19 5.75 -14.87 -1.10
CA GLY A 19 4.92 -15.39 -2.18
C GLY A 19 5.76 -15.96 -3.32
N THR A 20 5.10 -16.27 -4.43
CA THR A 20 5.76 -16.81 -5.62
C THR A 20 6.84 -15.84 -6.10
N GLY A 21 8.06 -16.33 -6.28
CA GLY A 21 9.26 -15.55 -6.67
C GLY A 21 10.34 -15.56 -5.59
N ARG A 22 9.96 -15.76 -4.31
CA ARG A 22 10.93 -15.89 -3.21
C ARG A 22 11.43 -17.34 -3.07
N SER A 23 12.72 -17.51 -2.83
CA SER A 23 13.33 -18.83 -2.57
C SER A 23 12.85 -19.47 -1.26
N GLU A 24 12.40 -18.65 -0.30
CA GLU A 24 11.79 -19.09 0.95
C GLU A 24 10.38 -19.64 0.73
N PHE A 25 9.67 -19.19 -0.31
CA PHE A 25 8.33 -19.66 -0.66
C PHE A 25 8.37 -21.01 -1.37
N HIS A 26 8.54 -22.08 -0.58
CA HIS A 26 8.63 -23.44 -1.10
C HIS A 26 7.62 -24.36 -0.38
N PRO A 27 6.86 -25.22 -1.11
CA PRO A 27 5.81 -26.06 -0.52
C PRO A 27 6.27 -26.99 0.61
N LYS A 28 7.58 -27.33 0.65
CA LYS A 28 8.15 -28.22 1.66
C LYS A 28 8.84 -27.48 2.82
N LYS A 29 8.90 -26.14 2.79
CA LYS A 29 9.49 -25.35 3.87
C LYS A 29 8.39 -24.86 4.80
N PRO A 30 8.60 -24.83 6.12
CA PRO A 30 7.73 -24.11 7.03
C PRO A 30 7.65 -22.64 6.61
N ARG A 31 6.50 -22.05 6.71
CA ARG A 31 6.27 -20.63 6.46
C ARG A 31 5.71 -20.01 7.72
N PRO A 32 5.97 -18.70 7.97
CA PRO A 32 5.33 -18.00 9.06
C PRO A 32 3.80 -18.08 8.94
N ASP A 33 3.11 -18.28 10.04
CA ASP A 33 1.67 -18.16 10.14
C ASP A 33 1.25 -16.72 10.47
N LEU A 34 -0.04 -16.48 10.59
CA LEU A 34 -0.59 -15.13 10.81
C LEU A 34 -0.02 -14.46 12.07
N GLU A 35 0.06 -15.20 13.16
CA GLU A 35 0.58 -14.73 14.44
C GLU A 35 2.09 -14.45 14.41
N ASP A 36 2.86 -15.19 13.62
CA ASP A 36 4.30 -14.98 13.47
C ASP A 36 4.58 -13.62 12.80
N TYR A 37 3.84 -13.31 11.73
CA TYR A 37 3.92 -12.00 11.06
C TYR A 37 3.52 -10.84 11.97
N ILE A 38 2.43 -11.00 12.73
CA ILE A 38 1.97 -9.99 13.70
C ILE A 38 3.06 -9.75 14.75
N LYS A 39 3.64 -10.83 15.27
CA LYS A 39 4.66 -10.80 16.31
C LYS A 39 5.94 -10.15 15.79
N GLU A 40 6.49 -10.63 14.67
CA GLU A 40 7.70 -10.08 14.05
C GLU A 40 7.59 -8.58 13.84
N ALA A 41 6.51 -8.13 13.17
CA ALA A 41 6.35 -6.72 12.88
C ALA A 41 6.18 -5.87 14.15
N GLY A 42 5.39 -6.34 15.11
CA GLY A 42 5.14 -5.63 16.37
C GLY A 42 6.37 -5.55 17.27
N GLU A 43 7.10 -6.65 17.47
CA GLU A 43 8.32 -6.70 18.31
C GLU A 43 9.40 -5.74 17.79
N ASN A 44 9.60 -5.67 16.47
CA ASN A 44 10.58 -4.76 15.87
C ASN A 44 10.24 -3.30 16.15
N VAL A 45 8.97 -2.89 15.98
CA VAL A 45 8.54 -1.52 16.32
C VAL A 45 8.67 -1.26 17.82
N LEU A 46 8.23 -2.19 18.68
CA LEU A 46 8.32 -2.03 20.13
C LEU A 46 9.76 -1.85 20.58
N SER A 47 10.72 -2.57 20.00
CA SER A 47 12.14 -2.46 20.35
C SER A 47 12.70 -1.06 20.08
N GLU A 48 12.26 -0.42 18.98
CA GLU A 48 12.70 0.94 18.62
C GLU A 48 12.06 2.05 19.46
N ILE A 49 10.82 1.82 19.95
CA ILE A 49 10.10 2.84 20.75
C ILE A 49 10.30 2.70 22.26
N GLY A 50 11.20 1.82 22.70
CA GLY A 50 11.50 1.63 24.14
C GLY A 50 10.52 0.69 24.85
N GLY A 51 9.81 -0.19 24.12
CA GLY A 51 9.00 -1.28 24.63
C GLY A 51 7.51 -0.97 24.76
N ALA A 52 6.77 -2.02 25.08
CA ALA A 52 5.30 -2.02 25.20
C ALA A 52 4.75 -1.01 26.25
N GLY A 53 5.55 -0.68 27.27
CA GLY A 53 5.18 0.31 28.30
C GLY A 53 4.86 1.69 27.73
N ASN A 54 5.47 2.08 26.62
CA ASN A 54 5.27 3.35 25.96
C ASN A 54 3.99 3.42 25.10
N VAL A 55 3.39 2.28 24.74
CA VAL A 55 2.20 2.22 23.89
C VAL A 55 0.94 2.50 24.70
N ASP A 56 0.03 3.32 24.19
CA ASP A 56 -1.27 3.60 24.81
C ASP A 56 -2.39 2.79 24.16
N GLU A 57 -2.37 2.64 22.83
CA GLU A 57 -3.41 2.00 22.03
C GLU A 57 -2.79 1.21 20.88
N CYS A 58 -3.48 0.18 20.41
CA CYS A 58 -3.06 -0.63 19.26
C CYS A 58 -4.15 -0.70 18.20
N VAL A 59 -3.72 -0.70 16.92
CA VAL A 59 -4.61 -0.88 15.77
C VAL A 59 -4.08 -2.00 14.90
N ILE A 60 -4.90 -3.02 14.63
CA ILE A 60 -4.60 -4.05 13.64
C ILE A 60 -5.41 -3.83 12.37
N ALA A 61 -4.72 -3.66 11.26
CA ALA A 61 -5.29 -3.53 9.93
C ALA A 61 -5.23 -4.90 9.23
N ASN A 62 -6.39 -5.51 9.01
CA ASN A 62 -6.49 -6.80 8.36
C ASN A 62 -7.80 -6.90 7.59
N PHE A 63 -7.72 -7.27 6.31
CA PHE A 63 -8.89 -7.36 5.46
C PHE A 63 -9.75 -8.58 5.83
N ILE A 64 -9.23 -9.80 5.64
CA ILE A 64 -10.14 -10.95 5.62
C ILE A 64 -9.53 -12.27 6.19
N ALA A 65 -8.70 -12.19 7.23
CA ALA A 65 -8.16 -13.38 7.90
C ALA A 65 -9.23 -14.37 8.36
N SER A 66 -10.45 -13.91 8.64
CA SER A 66 -11.59 -14.77 8.97
C SER A 66 -11.90 -15.80 7.88
N ARG A 67 -11.59 -15.51 6.62
CA ARG A 67 -11.77 -16.46 5.51
C ARG A 67 -10.46 -17.17 5.14
N TYR A 68 -9.35 -16.45 5.04
CA TYR A 68 -8.05 -17.05 4.69
C TYR A 68 -7.53 -17.98 5.79
N ASN A 69 -7.55 -17.51 7.03
CA ASN A 69 -6.90 -18.17 8.19
C ASN A 69 -7.92 -18.74 9.17
N LYS A 70 -9.23 -18.56 8.91
CA LYS A 70 -10.33 -18.93 9.83
C LYS A 70 -10.20 -18.30 11.22
N GLN A 71 -9.54 -17.12 11.29
CA GLN A 71 -9.26 -16.39 12.50
C GLN A 71 -9.93 -15.02 12.50
N ALA A 72 -10.76 -14.76 13.50
CA ALA A 72 -11.32 -13.44 13.82
C ALA A 72 -10.65 -12.89 15.10
N ASN A 73 -11.15 -11.73 15.60
CA ASN A 73 -10.67 -11.11 16.85
C ASN A 73 -9.16 -10.86 16.89
N LEU A 74 -8.60 -10.38 15.78
CA LEU A 74 -7.15 -10.19 15.64
C LEU A 74 -6.56 -9.17 16.61
N ALA A 75 -7.36 -8.21 17.10
CA ALA A 75 -6.90 -7.24 18.09
C ALA A 75 -6.41 -7.91 19.40
N ALA A 76 -6.91 -9.11 19.71
CA ALA A 76 -6.46 -9.87 20.87
C ALA A 76 -5.07 -10.53 20.72
N PHE A 77 -4.42 -10.41 19.55
CA PHE A 77 -3.03 -10.87 19.36
C PHE A 77 -1.97 -9.87 19.88
N PHE A 78 -2.32 -8.62 20.20
CA PHE A 78 -1.33 -7.69 20.71
C PHE A 78 -0.62 -8.14 21.99
N PRO A 79 -1.31 -8.72 23.01
CA PRO A 79 -0.62 -9.31 24.17
C PRO A 79 0.31 -10.49 23.82
N TYR A 80 0.13 -11.13 22.67
CA TYR A 80 1.03 -12.19 22.18
C TYR A 80 2.34 -11.62 21.63
N ILE A 81 2.32 -10.37 21.11
CA ILE A 81 3.55 -9.67 20.71
C ILE A 81 4.40 -9.39 21.95
N ASP A 82 3.80 -8.76 22.96
CA ASP A 82 4.44 -8.44 24.24
C ASP A 82 3.41 -8.41 25.37
N PRO A 83 3.63 -9.12 26.49
CA PRO A 83 2.72 -9.10 27.65
C PRO A 83 2.43 -7.71 28.22
N GLY A 84 3.33 -6.72 28.02
CA GLY A 84 3.11 -5.33 28.40
C GLY A 84 1.98 -4.64 27.63
N LEU A 85 1.45 -5.26 26.56
CA LEU A 85 0.26 -4.79 25.83
C LEU A 85 -1.05 -5.35 26.39
N THR A 86 -1.00 -6.20 27.43
CA THR A 86 -2.20 -6.75 28.11
C THR A 86 -3.04 -5.61 28.68
N ASN A 87 -4.36 -5.69 28.48
CA ASN A 87 -5.36 -4.71 28.92
C ASN A 87 -5.27 -3.32 28.24
N LYS A 88 -4.43 -3.14 27.23
CA LYS A 88 -4.45 -1.91 26.42
C LYS A 88 -5.62 -1.93 25.43
N PRO A 89 -6.21 -0.76 25.10
CA PRO A 89 -7.21 -0.64 24.04
C PRO A 89 -6.64 -1.11 22.70
N CYS A 90 -7.33 -2.04 22.04
CA CYS A 90 -6.93 -2.55 20.73
C CYS A 90 -8.16 -2.66 19.81
N VAL A 91 -8.00 -2.25 18.54
CA VAL A 91 -9.08 -2.31 17.55
C VAL A 91 -8.61 -2.93 16.24
N ARG A 92 -9.50 -3.69 15.57
CA ARG A 92 -9.31 -4.11 14.19
C ARG A 92 -10.09 -3.21 13.25
N VAL A 93 -9.44 -2.78 12.15
CA VAL A 93 -10.08 -2.01 11.07
C VAL A 93 -10.02 -2.77 9.75
N GLU A 94 -10.99 -2.48 8.87
CA GLU A 94 -11.14 -3.13 7.56
C GLU A 94 -11.66 -2.11 6.54
N GLY A 95 -11.22 -2.20 5.30
CA GLY A 95 -11.62 -1.41 4.13
C GLY A 95 -11.03 -2.00 2.84
N ALA A 96 -11.16 -3.33 2.70
CA ALA A 96 -10.56 -4.08 1.59
C ALA A 96 -9.05 -3.81 1.47
N CYS A 97 -8.54 -3.53 0.26
CA CYS A 97 -7.12 -3.23 0.05
C CYS A 97 -6.68 -1.88 0.66
N ALA A 98 -7.61 -0.99 1.05
CA ALA A 98 -7.32 0.26 1.77
C ALA A 98 -7.21 0.08 3.30
N THR A 99 -7.32 -1.13 3.79
CA THR A 99 -7.30 -1.47 5.22
C THR A 99 -6.10 -0.89 5.96
N GLY A 100 -4.90 -1.00 5.38
CA GLY A 100 -3.68 -0.44 5.99
C GLY A 100 -3.76 1.08 6.16
N GLY A 101 -4.24 1.79 5.15
CA GLY A 101 -4.48 3.24 5.22
C GLY A 101 -5.51 3.63 6.27
N LEU A 102 -6.59 2.85 6.41
CA LEU A 102 -7.58 3.05 7.48
C LEU A 102 -6.99 2.80 8.87
N GLY A 103 -6.09 1.81 9.01
CA GLY A 103 -5.35 1.58 10.25
C GLY A 103 -4.54 2.80 10.66
N LEU A 104 -3.79 3.38 9.71
CA LEU A 104 -3.04 4.61 9.93
C LEU A 104 -3.98 5.80 10.27
N ALA A 105 -5.06 5.97 9.51
CA ALA A 105 -6.04 7.03 9.76
C ALA A 105 -6.69 6.90 11.14
N THR A 106 -6.93 5.67 11.62
CA THR A 106 -7.46 5.41 12.97
C THR A 106 -6.47 5.84 14.02
N GLY A 107 -5.20 5.40 13.96
CA GLY A 107 -4.17 5.83 14.90
C GLY A 107 -3.92 7.34 14.89
N ILE A 108 -3.93 7.98 13.72
CA ILE A 108 -3.86 9.45 13.61
C ILE A 108 -5.03 10.11 14.36
N LYS A 109 -6.25 9.59 14.21
CA LYS A 109 -7.44 10.12 14.89
C LYS A 109 -7.36 9.99 16.40
N SER A 110 -6.81 8.88 16.93
CA SER A 110 -6.57 8.71 18.38
C SER A 110 -5.60 9.76 18.92
N ILE A 111 -4.50 10.05 18.21
CA ILE A 111 -3.58 11.13 18.59
C ILE A 111 -4.27 12.50 18.55
N LEU A 112 -5.07 12.79 17.51
CA LEU A 112 -5.79 14.06 17.36
C LEU A 112 -6.91 14.24 18.40
N ALA A 113 -7.52 13.14 18.85
CA ALA A 113 -8.54 13.12 19.91
C ALA A 113 -7.93 13.20 21.31
N GLU A 114 -6.59 13.15 21.41
CA GLU A 114 -5.83 13.15 22.67
C GLU A 114 -6.16 11.96 23.59
N THR A 115 -6.63 10.84 23.03
CA THR A 115 -6.87 9.58 23.75
C THR A 115 -5.61 8.73 23.86
N ALA A 116 -4.60 8.99 23.02
CA ALA A 116 -3.32 8.33 23.01
C ALA A 116 -2.19 9.31 22.62
N ASP A 117 -0.98 9.06 23.12
CA ASP A 117 0.26 9.71 22.68
C ASP A 117 1.13 8.77 21.83
N VAL A 118 0.95 7.44 21.95
CA VAL A 118 1.64 6.43 21.17
C VAL A 118 0.66 5.33 20.77
N VAL A 119 0.47 5.15 19.46
CA VAL A 119 -0.37 4.12 18.87
C VAL A 119 0.50 3.18 18.03
N LEU A 120 0.48 1.89 18.36
CA LEU A 120 1.10 0.85 17.54
C LEU A 120 0.12 0.40 16.46
N VAL A 121 0.48 0.57 15.18
CA VAL A 121 -0.32 0.11 14.05
C VAL A 121 0.38 -1.08 13.38
N VAL A 122 -0.31 -2.20 13.26
CA VAL A 122 0.15 -3.41 12.57
C VAL A 122 -0.82 -3.74 11.43
N GLY A 123 -0.33 -3.75 10.21
CA GLY A 123 -1.07 -4.26 9.05
C GLY A 123 -0.59 -5.68 8.71
N VAL A 124 -1.50 -6.61 8.48
CA VAL A 124 -1.14 -8.01 8.20
C VAL A 124 -2.14 -8.67 7.27
N GLU A 125 -1.65 -9.51 6.37
CA GLU A 125 -2.49 -10.47 5.65
C GLU A 125 -1.68 -11.73 5.31
N VAL A 126 -2.31 -12.91 5.41
CA VAL A 126 -1.74 -14.20 5.01
C VAL A 126 -2.71 -14.86 4.04
N GLN A 127 -2.42 -14.74 2.74
CA GLN A 127 -3.31 -15.09 1.63
C GLN A 127 -2.94 -16.42 0.97
N ASN A 128 -1.68 -16.86 1.09
CA ASN A 128 -1.20 -18.12 0.53
C ASN A 128 -1.55 -19.36 1.38
N SER A 129 -2.47 -19.22 2.33
CA SER A 129 -3.03 -20.31 3.14
C SER A 129 -3.99 -21.22 2.36
N VAL A 130 -4.45 -20.78 1.18
CA VAL A 130 -5.38 -21.52 0.31
C VAL A 130 -4.88 -21.57 -1.14
N LYS A 131 -5.47 -22.46 -1.97
CA LYS A 131 -5.15 -22.46 -3.40
C LYS A 131 -5.59 -21.17 -4.07
N ALA A 132 -4.85 -20.72 -5.08
CA ALA A 132 -5.05 -19.42 -5.75
C ALA A 132 -6.51 -19.17 -6.20
N VAL A 133 -7.21 -20.19 -6.72
CA VAL A 133 -8.61 -20.06 -7.15
C VAL A 133 -9.55 -19.71 -5.99
N TYR A 134 -9.34 -20.30 -4.81
CA TYR A 134 -10.12 -19.98 -3.61
C TYR A 134 -9.70 -18.63 -3.03
N GLY A 135 -8.41 -18.30 -3.12
CA GLY A 135 -7.90 -16.99 -2.72
C GLY A 135 -8.52 -15.86 -3.52
N ALA A 136 -8.63 -16.03 -4.84
CA ALA A 136 -9.28 -15.05 -5.71
C ALA A 136 -10.77 -14.85 -5.37
N ASP A 137 -11.51 -15.93 -5.07
CA ASP A 137 -12.91 -15.84 -4.60
C ASP A 137 -12.99 -15.11 -3.25
N ILE A 138 -12.08 -15.40 -2.32
CA ILE A 138 -12.03 -14.70 -1.03
C ILE A 138 -11.78 -13.20 -1.22
N LEU A 139 -10.79 -12.82 -2.06
CA LEU A 139 -10.48 -11.42 -2.38
C LEU A 139 -11.67 -10.69 -3.02
N SER A 140 -12.48 -11.39 -3.81
CA SER A 140 -13.67 -10.81 -4.43
C SER A 140 -14.68 -10.26 -3.42
N ALA A 141 -14.56 -10.65 -2.13
CA ALA A 141 -15.36 -10.07 -1.04
C ALA A 141 -15.19 -8.56 -0.85
N ALA A 142 -14.11 -7.97 -1.39
CA ALA A 142 -13.95 -6.52 -1.46
C ALA A 142 -14.87 -5.82 -2.47
N GLY A 143 -15.58 -6.57 -3.31
CA GLY A 143 -16.61 -6.06 -4.21
C GLY A 143 -18.02 -6.32 -3.66
N TRP A 144 -19.02 -5.71 -4.31
CA TRP A 144 -20.41 -5.96 -3.93
C TRP A 144 -20.82 -7.41 -4.19
N TYR A 145 -21.33 -8.08 -3.15
CA TYR A 145 -21.61 -9.52 -3.21
C TYR A 145 -22.64 -9.93 -4.29
N LYS A 146 -23.57 -9.04 -4.69
CA LYS A 146 -24.52 -9.29 -5.77
C LYS A 146 -23.92 -9.14 -7.16
N GLU A 147 -22.80 -8.46 -7.30
CA GLU A 147 -22.07 -8.30 -8.55
C GLU A 147 -21.08 -9.45 -8.80
N ARG A 148 -20.67 -10.14 -7.73
CA ARG A 148 -19.75 -11.27 -7.83
C ARG A 148 -20.45 -12.48 -8.45
N LYS A 149 -19.68 -13.23 -9.24
CA LYS A 149 -20.07 -14.56 -9.68
C LYS A 149 -19.37 -15.57 -8.80
N ASP A 150 -20.11 -16.53 -8.25
CA ASP A 150 -19.54 -17.61 -7.44
C ASP A 150 -18.43 -18.33 -8.22
N GLY A 151 -17.27 -18.54 -7.56
CA GLY A 151 -16.11 -19.20 -8.15
C GLY A 151 -15.44 -18.43 -9.29
N HIS A 152 -15.72 -17.15 -9.48
CA HIS A 152 -15.09 -16.33 -10.52
C HIS A 152 -13.67 -15.93 -10.11
N ALA A 153 -12.68 -16.69 -10.58
CA ALA A 153 -11.27 -16.52 -10.20
C ALA A 153 -10.66 -15.16 -10.63
N HIS A 154 -11.32 -14.38 -11.48
CA HIS A 154 -10.77 -13.19 -12.12
C HIS A 154 -11.60 -11.92 -11.84
N PHE A 155 -12.24 -11.83 -10.67
CA PHE A 155 -13.13 -10.70 -10.34
C PHE A 155 -12.43 -9.35 -10.46
N PHE A 156 -11.36 -9.09 -9.69
CA PHE A 156 -10.62 -7.83 -9.75
C PHE A 156 -9.79 -7.67 -11.04
N PRO A 157 -9.05 -8.70 -11.51
CA PRO A 157 -8.47 -8.64 -12.84
C PRO A 157 -9.48 -8.29 -13.93
N GLY A 158 -10.71 -8.85 -13.88
CA GLY A 158 -11.80 -8.50 -14.79
C GLY A 158 -12.20 -7.03 -14.72
N LYS A 159 -12.42 -6.49 -13.50
CA LYS A 159 -12.76 -5.07 -13.29
C LYS A 159 -11.71 -4.11 -13.89
N PHE A 160 -10.43 -4.38 -13.62
CA PHE A 160 -9.35 -3.53 -14.15
C PHE A 160 -9.06 -3.82 -15.62
N SER A 161 -9.37 -5.02 -16.13
CA SER A 161 -9.39 -5.31 -17.56
C SER A 161 -10.45 -4.48 -18.29
N ASP A 162 -11.66 -4.34 -17.74
CA ASP A 162 -12.70 -3.49 -18.31
C ASP A 162 -12.25 -2.01 -18.35
N ARG A 163 -11.64 -1.51 -17.27
CA ARG A 163 -11.04 -0.17 -17.24
C ARG A 163 -9.94 -0.01 -18.30
N ALA A 164 -9.06 -1.00 -18.43
CA ALA A 164 -7.99 -0.99 -19.45
C ALA A 164 -8.59 -0.96 -20.85
N GLY A 165 -9.61 -1.75 -21.15
CA GLY A 165 -10.28 -1.77 -22.46
C GLY A 165 -10.90 -0.43 -22.83
N VAL A 166 -11.58 0.23 -21.89
CA VAL A 166 -12.13 1.58 -22.09
C VAL A 166 -11.01 2.60 -22.29
N TYR A 167 -9.93 2.51 -21.49
CA TYR A 167 -8.77 3.40 -21.57
C TYR A 167 -8.03 3.25 -22.92
N PHE A 168 -7.85 2.00 -23.40
CA PHE A 168 -7.24 1.69 -24.70
C PHE A 168 -8.04 2.27 -25.85
N LYS A 169 -9.36 2.16 -25.79
CA LYS A 169 -10.27 2.69 -26.81
C LYS A 169 -10.18 4.21 -26.92
N GLU A 170 -10.10 4.90 -25.78
CA GLU A 170 -10.12 6.36 -25.72
C GLU A 170 -8.75 6.98 -26.00
N TYR A 171 -7.67 6.40 -25.44
CA TYR A 171 -6.34 7.02 -25.44
C TYR A 171 -5.28 6.26 -26.24
N GLY A 172 -5.63 5.11 -26.83
CA GLY A 172 -4.76 4.29 -27.66
C GLY A 172 -4.14 3.11 -26.91
N MET A 173 -4.32 1.92 -27.47
CA MET A 173 -3.89 0.65 -26.86
C MET A 173 -2.37 0.50 -26.84
N GLU A 174 -1.69 0.70 -27.99
CA GLU A 174 -0.26 0.44 -28.12
C GLU A 174 0.57 1.24 -27.10
N LYS A 175 0.36 2.56 -27.07
CA LYS A 175 1.05 3.46 -26.13
C LYS A 175 0.76 3.09 -24.67
N THR A 176 -0.49 2.76 -24.36
CA THR A 176 -0.88 2.40 -22.99
C THR A 176 -0.24 1.07 -22.57
N ARG A 177 -0.23 0.06 -23.44
CA ARG A 177 0.46 -1.22 -23.18
C ARG A 177 1.97 -1.02 -22.95
N GLN A 178 2.62 -0.16 -23.75
CA GLN A 178 4.04 0.20 -23.55
C GLN A 178 4.26 0.86 -22.18
N ALA A 179 3.37 1.77 -21.76
CA ALA A 179 3.45 2.41 -20.45
C ALA A 179 3.21 1.43 -19.29
N MET A 180 2.27 0.48 -19.43
CA MET A 180 2.04 -0.59 -18.48
C MET A 180 3.27 -1.49 -18.33
N ALA A 181 3.91 -1.87 -19.44
CA ALA A 181 5.15 -2.65 -19.46
C ALA A 181 6.32 -1.90 -18.80
N ARG A 182 6.46 -0.60 -19.08
CA ARG A 182 7.45 0.26 -18.43
C ARG A 182 7.20 0.39 -16.92
N TRP A 183 5.94 0.44 -16.50
CA TRP A 183 5.61 0.43 -15.06
C TRP A 183 6.04 -0.88 -14.40
N TYR A 184 5.71 -2.02 -15.01
CA TYR A 184 6.17 -3.33 -14.53
C TYR A 184 7.70 -3.39 -14.42
N TYR A 185 8.42 -2.95 -15.46
CA TYR A 185 9.87 -2.87 -15.45
C TYR A 185 10.40 -2.08 -14.25
N ASN A 186 9.88 -0.86 -14.04
CA ASN A 186 10.30 -0.01 -12.92
C ASN A 186 9.99 -0.67 -11.57
N ALA A 187 8.83 -1.32 -11.43
CA ALA A 187 8.44 -2.01 -10.20
C ALA A 187 9.41 -3.15 -9.84
N ILE A 188 9.79 -3.97 -10.82
CA ILE A 188 10.74 -5.07 -10.59
C ILE A 188 12.15 -4.55 -10.31
N GLU A 189 12.63 -3.54 -11.06
CA GLU A 189 13.94 -2.93 -10.79
C GLU A 189 14.01 -2.32 -9.38
N ASN A 190 12.95 -1.66 -8.92
CA ASN A 190 12.86 -1.14 -7.55
C ASN A 190 12.83 -2.27 -6.51
N ALA A 191 12.07 -3.35 -6.77
CA ALA A 191 11.96 -4.50 -5.86
C ALA A 191 13.30 -5.22 -5.67
N ARG A 192 14.15 -5.30 -6.70
CA ARG A 192 15.50 -5.88 -6.64
C ARG A 192 16.44 -5.15 -5.67
N LEU A 193 16.11 -3.94 -5.28
CA LEU A 193 16.87 -3.13 -4.32
C LEU A 193 16.31 -3.22 -2.90
N CYS A 194 15.17 -3.91 -2.71
CA CYS A 194 14.48 -4.02 -1.44
C CYS A 194 14.47 -5.47 -0.94
N PRO A 195 15.30 -5.84 0.05
CA PRO A 195 15.41 -7.23 0.51
C PRO A 195 14.11 -7.85 1.02
N THR A 196 13.15 -7.05 1.48
CA THR A 196 11.83 -7.52 1.92
C THR A 196 10.82 -7.67 0.78
N ALA A 197 11.13 -7.23 -0.45
CA ALA A 197 10.23 -7.33 -1.59
C ALA A 197 10.06 -8.77 -2.08
N GLN A 198 8.86 -9.12 -2.52
CA GLN A 198 8.57 -10.44 -3.09
C GLN A 198 9.40 -10.72 -4.34
N GLU A 199 9.63 -9.70 -5.19
CA GLU A 199 10.39 -9.80 -6.43
C GLU A 199 11.90 -9.48 -6.26
N PHE A 200 12.42 -9.44 -5.03
CA PHE A 200 13.83 -9.17 -4.75
C PHE A 200 14.79 -10.08 -5.53
N GLU A 201 14.48 -11.37 -5.61
CA GLU A 201 15.29 -12.38 -6.28
C GLU A 201 14.96 -12.52 -7.79
N ASN A 202 14.08 -11.66 -8.34
CA ASN A 202 13.72 -11.74 -9.75
C ASN A 202 14.94 -11.44 -10.65
N SER A 203 15.38 -12.43 -11.42
CA SER A 203 16.56 -12.36 -12.29
C SER A 203 16.22 -12.22 -13.79
N GLN A 204 14.95 -12.04 -14.14
CA GLN A 204 14.49 -11.89 -15.53
C GLN A 204 15.10 -10.64 -16.17
N LYS A 205 15.59 -10.77 -17.41
CA LYS A 205 16.26 -9.65 -18.12
C LYS A 205 15.34 -8.93 -19.09
N ASN A 206 14.32 -9.61 -19.59
CA ASN A 206 13.42 -9.13 -20.64
C ASN A 206 12.05 -8.68 -20.06
N LEU A 207 12.08 -7.89 -18.98
CA LEU A 207 10.88 -7.52 -18.21
C LEU A 207 9.80 -6.83 -19.06
N GLU A 208 10.17 -5.86 -19.89
CA GLU A 208 9.20 -5.16 -20.75
C GLU A 208 8.60 -6.11 -21.81
N GLU A 209 9.41 -6.97 -22.42
CA GLU A 209 8.94 -7.99 -23.39
C GLU A 209 7.92 -8.95 -22.73
N LEU A 210 8.24 -9.43 -21.52
CA LEU A 210 7.32 -10.27 -20.75
C LEU A 210 5.99 -9.54 -20.46
N ALA A 211 6.06 -8.27 -20.04
CA ALA A 211 4.88 -7.47 -19.74
C ALA A 211 4.06 -7.12 -20.99
N LEU A 212 4.68 -7.10 -22.19
CA LEU A 212 4.00 -6.92 -23.47
C LEU A 212 3.38 -8.20 -24.04
N THR A 213 3.53 -9.35 -23.36
CA THR A 213 2.84 -10.59 -23.77
C THR A 213 1.36 -10.33 -23.96
N GLU A 214 0.82 -10.76 -25.09
CA GLU A 214 -0.60 -10.59 -25.42
C GLU A 214 -1.50 -11.23 -24.37
N PRO A 215 -2.54 -10.52 -23.89
CA PRO A 215 -3.56 -11.09 -23.03
C PRO A 215 -4.22 -12.33 -23.67
N ASN A 216 -4.56 -13.32 -22.85
CA ASN A 216 -5.26 -14.51 -23.32
C ASN A 216 -6.62 -14.65 -22.62
N PRO A 217 -7.71 -14.16 -23.23
CA PRO A 217 -9.06 -14.20 -22.64
C PRO A 217 -9.58 -15.60 -22.31
N ARG A 218 -9.02 -16.65 -22.95
CA ARG A 218 -9.40 -18.04 -22.65
C ARG A 218 -8.82 -18.55 -21.34
N LEU A 219 -7.72 -17.94 -20.88
CA LEU A 219 -7.00 -18.36 -19.68
C LEU A 219 -7.11 -17.34 -18.55
N PHE A 220 -7.33 -16.06 -18.86
CA PHE A 220 -7.33 -15.00 -17.87
C PHE A 220 -8.42 -13.95 -18.19
N VAL A 221 -8.06 -12.71 -18.59
CA VAL A 221 -8.97 -11.60 -18.90
C VAL A 221 -8.60 -10.94 -20.23
N ASP A 222 -9.51 -10.09 -20.75
CA ASP A 222 -9.42 -9.59 -22.13
C ASP A 222 -8.24 -8.65 -22.39
N HIS A 223 -7.88 -7.78 -21.42
CA HIS A 223 -6.97 -6.66 -21.66
C HIS A 223 -5.73 -6.65 -20.77
N LEU A 224 -5.61 -7.59 -19.83
CA LEU A 224 -4.47 -7.72 -18.93
C LEU A 224 -3.83 -9.10 -19.03
N ASN A 225 -2.53 -9.16 -18.86
CA ASN A 225 -1.80 -10.40 -18.63
C ASN A 225 -1.36 -10.52 -17.15
N VAL A 226 -0.69 -11.60 -16.80
CA VAL A 226 -0.28 -11.87 -15.41
C VAL A 226 0.76 -10.88 -14.85
N TYR A 227 1.53 -10.23 -15.72
CA TYR A 227 2.53 -9.22 -15.34
C TYR A 227 1.89 -7.86 -15.05
N ASP A 228 0.64 -7.65 -15.49
CA ASP A 228 -0.12 -6.45 -15.18
C ASP A 228 -0.73 -6.46 -13.78
N CYS A 229 -0.60 -7.55 -13.04
CA CYS A 229 -1.26 -7.78 -11.76
C CYS A 229 -0.26 -7.87 -10.62
N SER A 230 -0.60 -7.31 -9.46
CA SER A 230 0.09 -7.63 -8.22
C SER A 230 -0.05 -9.11 -7.87
N LYS A 231 0.93 -9.65 -7.16
CA LYS A 231 0.93 -11.05 -6.77
C LYS A 231 0.26 -11.25 -5.41
N VAL A 232 -0.23 -12.46 -5.17
CA VAL A 232 -0.70 -12.89 -3.85
C VAL A 232 0.50 -12.98 -2.91
N SER A 233 0.40 -12.32 -1.76
CA SER A 233 1.51 -12.18 -0.80
C SER A 233 1.03 -12.39 0.63
N ASP A 234 1.93 -12.93 1.45
CA ASP A 234 1.79 -12.97 2.90
C ASP A 234 2.77 -11.98 3.52
N GLY A 235 2.40 -11.29 4.57
CA GLY A 235 3.30 -10.37 5.25
C GLY A 235 2.62 -9.41 6.19
N ALA A 236 3.44 -8.72 6.96
CA ALA A 236 3.01 -7.64 7.83
C ALA A 236 3.93 -6.42 7.71
N SER A 237 3.36 -5.28 8.05
CA SER A 237 4.07 -4.02 8.21
C SER A 237 3.58 -3.35 9.48
N ALA A 238 4.46 -2.71 10.22
CA ALA A 238 4.10 -2.01 11.45
C ALA A 238 4.79 -0.65 11.54
N ILE A 239 4.15 0.29 12.23
CA ILE A 239 4.69 1.63 12.49
C ILE A 239 4.07 2.19 13.77
N ALA A 240 4.82 3.00 14.51
CA ALA A 240 4.27 3.75 15.62
C ALA A 240 3.83 5.15 15.18
N ILE A 241 2.62 5.55 15.57
CA ILE A 241 2.07 6.89 15.40
C ILE A 241 2.12 7.59 16.73
N VAL A 242 2.75 8.77 16.80
CA VAL A 242 3.04 9.42 18.06
C VAL A 242 2.74 10.92 18.03
N SER A 243 2.41 11.47 19.20
CA SER A 243 2.38 12.91 19.45
C SER A 243 3.80 13.47 19.73
N GLU A 244 3.94 14.77 19.96
CA GLU A 244 5.21 15.34 20.44
C GLU A 244 5.60 14.79 21.83
N GLU A 245 4.62 14.53 22.67
CA GLU A 245 4.86 13.89 23.98
C GLU A 245 5.25 12.41 23.82
N GLY A 246 4.57 11.71 22.89
CA GLY A 246 4.94 10.34 22.51
C GLY A 246 6.37 10.24 21.99
N LEU A 247 6.83 11.19 21.14
CA LEU A 247 8.25 11.24 20.69
C LEU A 247 9.21 11.30 21.87
N LYS A 248 8.94 12.19 22.85
CA LYS A 248 9.79 12.34 24.04
C LYS A 248 9.79 11.08 24.88
N ARG A 249 8.61 10.49 25.13
CA ARG A 249 8.43 9.27 25.91
C ARG A 249 9.17 8.08 25.30
N CYS A 250 9.14 7.96 23.98
CA CYS A 250 9.88 6.95 23.25
C CYS A 250 11.39 7.26 23.07
N GLY A 251 11.86 8.45 23.46
CA GLY A 251 13.26 8.86 23.29
C GLY A 251 13.67 9.05 21.82
N ILE A 252 12.73 9.26 20.91
CA ILE A 252 13.01 9.35 19.47
C ILE A 252 13.25 10.80 19.04
N SER A 253 14.34 11.01 18.31
CA SER A 253 14.66 12.32 17.73
C SER A 253 13.73 12.64 16.55
N LYS A 254 13.38 13.92 16.37
CA LYS A 254 12.61 14.37 15.20
C LYS A 254 13.27 14.02 13.86
N LYS A 255 14.58 13.92 13.77
CA LYS A 255 15.29 13.51 12.54
C LYS A 255 14.95 12.07 12.10
N ASP A 256 14.52 11.21 13.05
CA ASP A 256 14.12 9.82 12.83
C ASP A 256 12.59 9.68 12.69
N ALA A 257 11.87 10.80 12.62
CA ALA A 257 10.43 10.88 12.47
C ALA A 257 10.02 11.52 11.14
N MET A 258 8.84 11.19 10.65
CA MET A 258 8.14 11.96 9.62
C MET A 258 6.86 12.57 10.23
N GLU A 259 6.56 13.83 9.91
CA GLU A 259 5.34 14.52 10.35
C GLU A 259 4.20 14.20 9.37
N VAL A 260 3.03 13.78 9.87
CA VAL A 260 1.81 13.70 9.07
C VAL A 260 1.20 15.09 8.97
N VAL A 261 1.06 15.62 7.77
CA VAL A 261 0.56 16.98 7.54
C VAL A 261 -0.77 17.02 6.77
N GLY A 262 -1.15 15.90 6.16
CA GLY A 262 -2.42 15.79 5.43
C GLY A 262 -3.03 14.41 5.53
N LEU A 263 -4.36 14.36 5.67
CA LEU A 263 -5.17 13.14 5.68
C LEU A 263 -6.40 13.38 4.81
N GLY A 264 -6.56 12.58 3.77
CA GLY A 264 -7.74 12.51 2.92
C GLY A 264 -8.34 11.12 2.94
N GLN A 265 -9.61 11.03 3.27
CA GLN A 265 -10.40 9.80 3.20
C GLN A 265 -11.63 10.06 2.36
N ALA A 266 -11.99 9.10 1.49
CA ALA A 266 -13.19 9.16 0.67
C ALA A 266 -13.74 7.75 0.44
N GLU A 267 -15.05 7.66 0.38
CA GLU A 267 -15.79 6.44 0.08
C GLU A 267 -16.70 6.68 -1.13
N TYR A 268 -16.86 5.68 -1.97
CA TYR A 268 -17.86 5.65 -3.02
C TYR A 268 -18.83 4.50 -2.80
N ASP A 269 -20.05 4.63 -3.27
CA ASP A 269 -21.10 3.61 -3.13
C ASP A 269 -20.66 2.27 -3.74
N LEU A 270 -20.52 1.24 -2.89
CA LEU A 270 -20.08 -0.08 -3.29
C LEU A 270 -21.07 -0.76 -4.27
N THR A 271 -22.34 -0.38 -4.24
CA THR A 271 -23.41 -0.97 -5.06
C THR A 271 -23.49 -0.39 -6.47
N ARG A 272 -22.71 0.64 -6.78
CA ARG A 272 -22.70 1.32 -8.07
C ARG A 272 -21.42 1.06 -8.83
N ALA A 273 -21.53 0.93 -10.15
CA ALA A 273 -20.37 0.99 -11.02
C ALA A 273 -19.69 2.37 -10.96
N PRO A 274 -18.40 2.49 -11.31
CA PRO A 274 -17.76 3.81 -11.45
C PRO A 274 -18.50 4.70 -12.45
N GLU A 275 -18.80 5.95 -12.06
CA GLU A 275 -19.47 6.91 -12.96
C GLU A 275 -18.62 7.26 -14.18
N VAL A 276 -17.31 7.33 -13.97
CA VAL A 276 -16.33 7.61 -15.03
C VAL A 276 -15.29 6.49 -15.03
N PRO A 277 -15.48 5.43 -15.84
CA PRO A 277 -14.54 4.28 -15.87
C PRO A 277 -13.10 4.64 -16.20
N LEU A 278 -12.88 5.75 -16.91
CA LEU A 278 -11.56 6.30 -17.30
C LEU A 278 -10.83 7.00 -16.15
N ARG A 279 -11.45 7.21 -14.98
CA ARG A 279 -10.86 7.98 -13.87
C ARG A 279 -11.03 7.25 -12.55
N LEU A 280 -10.11 7.51 -11.63
CA LEU A 280 -10.22 7.13 -10.22
C LEU A 280 -10.76 8.32 -9.41
N THR A 281 -12.07 8.59 -9.54
CA THR A 281 -12.71 9.80 -9.01
C THR A 281 -12.72 9.87 -7.49
N THR A 282 -12.81 8.73 -6.79
CA THR A 282 -12.74 8.68 -5.33
C THR A 282 -11.31 8.94 -4.85
N THR A 283 -10.31 8.43 -5.60
CA THR A 283 -8.90 8.73 -5.38
C THR A 283 -8.62 10.23 -5.53
N GLU A 284 -9.13 10.87 -6.58
CA GLU A 284 -8.99 12.32 -6.78
C GLU A 284 -9.51 13.12 -5.57
N VAL A 285 -10.68 12.73 -5.03
CA VAL A 285 -11.27 13.37 -3.84
C VAL A 285 -10.39 13.19 -2.61
N ALA A 286 -9.90 11.97 -2.35
CA ALA A 286 -9.04 11.69 -1.20
C ALA A 286 -7.70 12.45 -1.30
N VAL A 287 -7.05 12.42 -2.46
CA VAL A 287 -5.80 13.15 -2.73
C VAL A 287 -5.99 14.65 -2.55
N LYS A 288 -7.05 15.22 -3.12
CA LYS A 288 -7.34 16.64 -2.96
C LYS A 288 -7.53 17.03 -1.49
N LYS A 289 -8.28 16.23 -0.71
CA LYS A 289 -8.45 16.48 0.74
C LYS A 289 -7.11 16.47 1.48
N ALA A 290 -6.21 15.50 1.16
CA ALA A 290 -4.91 15.38 1.81
C ALA A 290 -4.00 16.57 1.47
N LEU A 291 -3.92 16.98 0.20
CA LEU A 291 -3.12 18.13 -0.25
C LEU A 291 -3.67 19.45 0.31
N ASP A 292 -5.00 19.65 0.29
CA ASP A 292 -5.64 20.85 0.86
C ASP A 292 -5.38 20.97 2.37
N MET A 293 -5.43 19.84 3.10
CA MET A 293 -5.14 19.82 4.54
C MET A 293 -3.68 20.15 4.82
N ALA A 294 -2.75 19.60 4.03
CA ALA A 294 -1.33 19.88 4.11
C ALA A 294 -0.99 21.32 3.68
N GLY A 295 -1.84 21.96 2.89
CA GLY A 295 -1.62 23.30 2.33
C GLY A 295 -0.47 23.34 1.32
N ILE A 296 -0.30 22.26 0.54
CA ILE A 296 0.77 22.14 -0.45
C ILE A 296 0.20 21.81 -1.84
N SER A 297 1.03 22.04 -2.85
CA SER A 297 0.82 21.52 -4.20
C SER A 297 1.61 20.22 -4.42
N ARG A 298 1.19 19.40 -5.39
CA ARG A 298 1.88 18.16 -5.75
C ARG A 298 3.34 18.36 -6.18
N ASP A 299 3.69 19.53 -6.69
CA ASP A 299 5.06 19.82 -7.14
C ASP A 299 6.08 19.88 -5.98
N GLN A 300 5.59 19.96 -4.75
CA GLN A 300 6.40 19.91 -3.53
C GLN A 300 6.66 18.49 -3.03
N LEU A 301 6.04 17.47 -3.65
CA LEU A 301 6.30 16.07 -3.33
C LEU A 301 7.65 15.62 -3.91
N ALA A 302 8.41 14.86 -3.11
CA ALA A 302 9.68 14.25 -3.50
C ALA A 302 9.48 12.82 -4.01
N THR A 303 8.52 12.08 -3.47
CA THR A 303 8.19 10.70 -3.84
C THR A 303 6.73 10.39 -3.53
N VAL A 304 6.20 9.37 -4.19
CA VAL A 304 4.82 8.88 -4.00
C VAL A 304 4.79 7.37 -3.94
N GLU A 305 4.08 6.82 -2.97
CA GLU A 305 3.66 5.41 -2.94
C GLU A 305 2.18 5.33 -3.33
N CYS A 306 1.89 4.85 -4.55
CA CYS A 306 0.51 4.71 -5.03
C CYS A 306 0.07 3.25 -5.05
N HIS A 307 -1.25 3.03 -5.11
CA HIS A 307 -1.84 1.71 -5.15
C HIS A 307 -1.85 1.14 -6.57
N ASP A 308 -0.81 0.43 -6.94
CA ASP A 308 -0.58 -0.16 -8.27
C ASP A 308 -0.93 -1.66 -8.29
N CYS A 309 -2.09 -2.05 -7.74
CA CYS A 309 -2.53 -3.45 -7.79
C CYS A 309 -2.65 -3.99 -9.23
N PHE A 310 -2.79 -3.10 -10.20
CA PHE A 310 -2.68 -3.36 -11.64
C PHE A 310 -1.89 -2.24 -12.32
N THR A 311 -1.16 -2.55 -13.38
CA THR A 311 -0.36 -1.55 -14.12
C THR A 311 -1.21 -0.41 -14.68
N ILE A 312 -2.44 -0.71 -15.14
CA ILE A 312 -3.40 0.32 -15.58
C ILE A 312 -3.85 1.22 -14.42
N ALA A 313 -4.00 0.67 -13.21
CA ALA A 313 -4.36 1.46 -12.04
C ALA A 313 -3.27 2.47 -11.68
N ALA A 314 -1.99 2.14 -11.91
CA ALA A 314 -0.89 3.07 -11.73
C ALA A 314 -0.96 4.26 -12.69
N ILE A 315 -1.24 4.02 -13.98
CA ILE A 315 -1.45 5.09 -14.98
C ILE A 315 -2.57 6.04 -14.50
N MET A 316 -3.71 5.46 -14.13
CA MET A 316 -4.86 6.23 -13.67
C MET A 316 -4.60 6.94 -12.33
N ALA A 317 -3.78 6.36 -11.43
CA ALA A 317 -3.39 7.00 -10.17
C ALA A 317 -2.51 8.24 -10.38
N ILE A 318 -1.58 8.20 -11.34
CA ILE A 318 -0.75 9.35 -11.74
C ILE A 318 -1.64 10.52 -12.18
N GLU A 319 -2.69 10.22 -12.95
CA GLU A 319 -3.69 11.19 -13.40
C GLU A 319 -4.56 11.70 -12.23
N ALA A 320 -5.04 10.81 -11.38
CA ALA A 320 -5.85 11.15 -10.21
C ALA A 320 -5.10 12.02 -9.18
N ILE A 321 -3.79 11.77 -9.00
CA ILE A 321 -2.93 12.62 -8.18
C ILE A 321 -2.68 13.97 -8.89
N GLY A 322 -2.79 13.99 -10.22
CA GLY A 322 -2.72 15.16 -11.08
C GLY A 322 -1.30 15.48 -11.58
N PHE A 323 -0.40 14.50 -11.62
CA PHE A 323 0.91 14.66 -12.28
C PHE A 323 0.79 14.69 -13.81
N ALA A 324 -0.26 14.05 -14.33
CA ALA A 324 -0.66 14.09 -15.74
C ALA A 324 -2.16 14.42 -15.82
N LYS A 325 -2.61 14.95 -16.95
CA LYS A 325 -4.05 15.09 -17.25
C LYS A 325 -4.64 13.72 -17.62
N PRO A 326 -5.98 13.57 -17.56
CA PRO A 326 -6.63 12.37 -18.06
C PRO A 326 -6.17 12.03 -19.50
N GLY A 327 -5.69 10.79 -19.69
CA GLY A 327 -5.13 10.29 -20.96
C GLY A 327 -3.64 10.55 -21.19
N GLU A 328 -2.99 11.37 -20.35
CA GLU A 328 -1.55 11.69 -20.48
C GLU A 328 -0.66 10.85 -19.52
N GLY A 329 -1.25 10.01 -18.65
CA GLY A 329 -0.50 9.20 -17.68
C GLY A 329 0.49 8.22 -18.34
N SER A 330 0.10 7.65 -19.49
CA SER A 330 0.99 6.78 -20.27
C SER A 330 2.25 7.52 -20.76
N GLU A 331 2.09 8.71 -21.30
CA GLU A 331 3.21 9.54 -21.77
C GLU A 331 4.11 9.97 -20.61
N PHE A 332 3.52 10.28 -19.46
CA PHE A 332 4.26 10.64 -18.26
C PHE A 332 5.21 9.52 -17.80
N ILE A 333 4.75 8.25 -17.83
CA ILE A 333 5.57 7.07 -17.51
C ILE A 333 6.64 6.85 -18.57
N LEU A 334 6.28 6.86 -19.85
CA LEU A 334 7.22 6.60 -20.94
C LEU A 334 8.34 7.65 -21.03
N ALA A 335 8.07 8.89 -20.61
CA ALA A 335 9.07 9.94 -20.46
C ALA A 335 10.04 9.72 -19.27
N GLY A 336 9.91 8.61 -18.52
CA GLY A 336 10.78 8.26 -17.39
C GLY A 336 10.52 9.06 -16.12
N ASN A 337 9.43 9.85 -16.06
CA ASN A 337 9.18 10.74 -14.93
C ASN A 337 8.95 10.01 -13.61
N THR A 338 8.51 8.74 -13.63
CA THR A 338 8.19 7.93 -12.46
C THR A 338 9.35 7.05 -11.98
N SER A 339 10.42 6.96 -12.75
CA SER A 339 11.61 6.18 -12.38
C SER A 339 12.31 6.75 -11.15
N ARG A 340 13.22 5.98 -10.54
CA ARG A 340 14.00 6.39 -9.36
C ARG A 340 14.72 7.75 -9.52
N GLU A 341 15.20 8.03 -10.74
CA GLU A 341 15.92 9.25 -11.10
C GLU A 341 15.03 10.25 -11.83
N GLY A 342 13.76 9.92 -12.00
CA GLY A 342 12.78 10.72 -12.71
C GLY A 342 12.36 11.99 -11.95
N LYS A 343 11.42 12.70 -12.55
CA LYS A 343 10.87 13.95 -12.01
C LYS A 343 10.24 13.74 -10.61
N ILE A 344 9.60 12.58 -10.42
CA ILE A 344 8.95 12.15 -9.18
C ILE A 344 9.03 10.63 -9.08
N PRO A 345 9.91 10.05 -8.27
CA PRO A 345 9.97 8.62 -8.02
C PRO A 345 8.65 8.07 -7.45
N PHE A 346 8.18 6.97 -8.04
CA PHE A 346 7.02 6.24 -7.55
C PHE A 346 7.41 4.85 -7.06
N ASN A 347 6.74 4.37 -5.99
CA ASN A 347 6.79 2.98 -5.53
C ASN A 347 8.23 2.46 -5.41
N THR A 348 9.02 3.13 -4.58
CA THR A 348 10.49 3.02 -4.55
C THR A 348 11.02 1.67 -4.06
N THR A 349 10.17 0.82 -3.49
CA THR A 349 10.44 -0.58 -3.10
C THR A 349 9.80 -1.61 -4.03
N GLY A 350 9.18 -1.14 -5.14
CA GLY A 350 8.52 -1.98 -6.14
C GLY A 350 6.99 -1.91 -6.13
N GLY A 351 6.37 -1.22 -5.17
CA GLY A 351 4.91 -1.13 -5.09
C GLY A 351 4.25 -2.48 -4.88
N LEU A 352 2.97 -2.59 -5.19
CA LEU A 352 2.21 -3.83 -5.02
C LEU A 352 2.64 -4.89 -6.05
N ILE A 353 3.10 -4.47 -7.22
CA ILE A 353 3.57 -5.36 -8.30
C ILE A 353 4.92 -5.99 -7.94
N GLY A 354 5.86 -5.23 -7.38
CA GLY A 354 7.21 -5.70 -7.08
C GLY A 354 7.42 -6.11 -5.63
N TRP A 355 7.00 -5.28 -4.66
CA TRP A 355 7.11 -5.61 -3.25
C TRP A 355 6.09 -6.67 -2.83
N GLY A 356 4.88 -6.62 -3.39
CA GLY A 356 3.80 -7.54 -3.09
C GLY A 356 2.58 -6.84 -2.48
N HIS A 357 1.49 -7.60 -2.32
CA HIS A 357 0.20 -7.06 -1.87
C HIS A 357 -0.46 -7.90 -0.77
N PRO A 358 0.15 -8.01 0.44
CA PRO A 358 -0.60 -8.45 1.60
C PRO A 358 -1.62 -7.36 1.94
N THR A 359 -2.91 -7.57 1.64
CA THR A 359 -3.92 -6.50 1.54
C THR A 359 -4.03 -5.64 2.80
N GLY A 360 -4.05 -6.25 3.98
CA GLY A 360 -4.07 -5.52 5.26
C GLY A 360 -2.80 -4.74 5.57
N ALA A 361 -1.65 -5.20 5.06
CA ALA A 361 -0.35 -4.57 5.31
C ALA A 361 -0.04 -3.41 4.35
N THR A 362 -0.57 -3.43 3.12
CA THR A 362 -0.15 -2.55 2.02
C THR A 362 -0.09 -1.08 2.38
N GLY A 363 -1.15 -0.51 2.99
CA GLY A 363 -1.15 0.92 3.34
C GLY A 363 -0.15 1.27 4.44
N VAL A 364 0.14 0.34 5.37
CA VAL A 364 1.18 0.51 6.39
C VAL A 364 2.56 0.41 5.75
N HIS A 365 2.77 -0.57 4.83
CA HIS A 365 4.01 -0.69 4.05
C HIS A 365 4.34 0.61 3.29
N GLN A 366 3.35 1.20 2.60
CA GLN A 366 3.54 2.49 1.92
C GLN A 366 4.04 3.58 2.87
N ALA A 367 3.48 3.65 4.10
CA ALA A 367 3.93 4.61 5.10
C ALA A 367 5.34 4.30 5.63
N VAL A 368 5.67 3.02 5.86
CA VAL A 368 7.01 2.60 6.26
C VAL A 368 8.03 2.96 5.19
N THR A 369 7.76 2.64 3.92
CA THR A 369 8.63 3.01 2.79
C THR A 369 8.88 4.52 2.75
N ILE A 370 7.83 5.33 2.90
CA ILE A 370 7.97 6.80 2.92
C ILE A 370 8.77 7.26 4.14
N TRP A 371 8.55 6.66 5.32
CA TRP A 371 9.32 6.98 6.52
C TRP A 371 10.81 6.69 6.32
N GLU A 372 11.16 5.53 5.76
CA GLU A 372 12.54 5.18 5.41
C GLU A 372 13.16 6.19 4.43
N GLN A 373 12.41 6.58 3.38
CA GLN A 373 12.87 7.57 2.40
C GLN A 373 13.12 8.94 3.03
N LEU A 374 12.20 9.44 3.86
CA LEU A 374 12.31 10.78 4.46
C LEU A 374 13.35 10.83 5.57
N THR A 375 13.63 9.72 6.26
CA THR A 375 14.65 9.63 7.32
C THR A 375 16.02 9.18 6.82
N GLY A 376 16.14 8.78 5.55
CA GLY A 376 17.40 8.31 4.97
C GLY A 376 17.76 6.87 5.36
N LYS A 377 16.76 6.06 5.71
CA LYS A 377 16.91 4.66 6.15
C LYS A 377 16.57 3.62 5.06
N ALA A 378 16.24 4.06 3.84
CA ALA A 378 15.77 3.17 2.77
C ALA A 378 16.89 2.32 2.09
N GLY A 379 18.13 2.35 2.58
CA GLY A 379 19.22 1.53 2.05
C GLY A 379 19.43 1.73 0.55
N GLU A 380 19.52 0.65 -0.22
CA GLU A 380 19.68 0.70 -1.68
C GLU A 380 18.44 1.25 -2.40
N SER A 381 17.26 1.17 -1.77
CA SER A 381 16.03 1.75 -2.29
C SER A 381 15.96 3.29 -2.13
N GLN A 382 16.94 3.92 -1.47
CA GLN A 382 16.95 5.36 -1.20
C GLN A 382 16.91 6.18 -2.49
N VAL A 383 15.96 7.11 -2.59
CA VAL A 383 15.92 8.13 -3.64
C VAL A 383 16.31 9.50 -3.09
N LYS A 384 16.65 10.43 -3.98
CA LYS A 384 17.01 11.79 -3.59
C LYS A 384 15.78 12.54 -3.08
N ILE A 385 15.85 13.02 -1.84
CA ILE A 385 14.84 13.90 -1.23
C ILE A 385 15.37 15.35 -1.24
N PRO A 386 14.99 16.18 -2.22
CA PRO A 386 15.50 17.55 -2.29
C PRO A 386 14.95 18.39 -1.12
N ALA A 387 15.78 19.26 -0.53
CA ALA A 387 15.36 20.13 0.58
C ALA A 387 14.14 21.03 0.23
N ARG A 388 14.01 21.43 -1.04
CA ARG A 388 12.84 22.19 -1.55
C ARG A 388 11.56 21.36 -1.71
N LYS A 389 11.67 20.04 -1.64
CA LYS A 389 10.55 19.07 -1.76
C LYS A 389 10.53 18.15 -0.54
N PRO A 390 10.24 18.67 0.66
CA PRO A 390 10.32 17.88 1.89
C PRO A 390 9.10 16.99 2.13
N TYR A 391 8.20 16.85 1.16
CA TYR A 391 6.94 16.12 1.31
C TYR A 391 6.94 14.83 0.49
N ALA A 392 6.18 13.86 0.98
CA ALA A 392 5.84 12.62 0.28
C ALA A 392 4.36 12.29 0.47
N MET A 393 3.82 11.39 -0.37
CA MET A 393 2.41 11.02 -0.34
C MET A 393 2.24 9.52 -0.47
N SER A 394 1.31 8.94 0.31
CA SER A 394 0.76 7.62 0.03
C SER A 394 -0.70 7.71 -0.42
N VAL A 395 -1.06 6.80 -1.33
CA VAL A 395 -2.43 6.63 -1.82
C VAL A 395 -2.77 5.15 -1.74
N ASN A 396 -3.67 4.79 -0.83
CA ASN A 396 -4.09 3.41 -0.59
C ASN A 396 -5.56 3.24 -0.97
N MET A 397 -5.82 2.34 -1.93
CA MET A 397 -7.13 2.13 -2.54
C MET A 397 -7.68 0.75 -2.18
N GLY A 398 -8.98 0.68 -1.86
CA GLY A 398 -9.73 -0.54 -1.62
C GLY A 398 -10.83 -0.75 -2.64
N GLY A 399 -10.98 -1.99 -3.13
CA GLY A 399 -11.93 -2.33 -4.16
C GLY A 399 -11.58 -1.67 -5.51
N ASP A 400 -12.59 -1.41 -6.32
CA ASP A 400 -12.47 -0.68 -7.58
C ASP A 400 -12.76 0.81 -7.33
N ASP A 401 -11.79 1.53 -6.75
CA ASP A 401 -11.87 2.96 -6.36
C ASP A 401 -13.02 3.27 -5.37
N LYS A 402 -13.25 2.36 -4.38
CA LYS A 402 -14.37 2.46 -3.44
C LYS A 402 -14.00 3.08 -2.10
N THR A 403 -12.93 2.61 -1.48
CA THR A 403 -12.41 3.12 -0.21
C THR A 403 -11.02 3.68 -0.42
N LEU A 404 -10.81 4.94 -0.09
CA LEU A 404 -9.55 5.65 -0.35
C LEU A 404 -9.01 6.31 0.90
N VAL A 405 -7.72 6.11 1.15
CA VAL A 405 -6.94 6.87 2.13
C VAL A 405 -5.70 7.42 1.46
N SER A 406 -5.52 8.73 1.53
CA SER A 406 -4.31 9.42 1.09
C SER A 406 -3.71 10.20 2.26
N LEU A 407 -2.41 10.05 2.46
CA LEU A 407 -1.66 10.74 3.51
C LEU A 407 -0.55 11.58 2.88
N VAL A 408 -0.34 12.76 3.42
CA VAL A 408 0.81 13.62 3.09
C VAL A 408 1.72 13.68 4.31
N TYR A 409 2.99 13.40 4.06
CA TYR A 409 4.04 13.37 5.05
C TYR A 409 5.07 14.45 4.78
N LYS A 410 5.74 14.90 5.83
CA LYS A 410 6.80 15.90 5.76
C LYS A 410 8.03 15.40 6.50
N LYS A 411 9.19 15.57 5.87
CA LYS A 411 10.48 15.39 6.51
C LYS A 411 10.62 16.38 7.68
N CYS A 412 11.03 15.89 8.85
CA CYS A 412 11.27 16.71 10.04
C CYS A 412 12.66 17.37 10.04
#